data_5e6ea9db87056f2b45f6d9a9e9ab6c28
#
_entry.id   5e6ea9db87056f2b45f6d9a9e9ab6c28
#
_cell.length_a   1.000
_cell.length_b   1.000
_cell.length_c   1.000
_cell.angle_alpha   90.00
_cell.angle_beta   90.00
_cell.angle_gamma   90.00
#
_symmetry.space_group_name_H-M   'P 1'
#
loop_
_entity.id
_entity.type
_entity.pdbx_description
1 polymer ?
#
loop_
_entity_poly.entity_id
_entity_poly.type
_entity_poly.pdbx_seq_one_letter_code
_entity_poly.pdbx_strand_id
1 'polypeptide(L)'
;RFTKETDQLVYNFNASISFDRKFFGQDIEGSIAHVVMLAKQGILTKEEKDAILKGLTGIRQDVEEGKLTITEEYEDIHSFVEAKLIERIGEAGKKLHTGRSRNDQVALDMRLYTRLEVLHVDELVKELLCTLLRIMEENMDTYMPGFTHLQKAQPVTLAHHVGAYFEMFKRDRSRLKDIYHRMNYCPLGAGALAGTTYPLDRNYTASLLGFEGPTLNSMDSVSDRDY
;
A
#
# COMPACT_ATOMS: atom_id res chain seq x y z
N ARG A 1 -15.12 24.07 16.63
CA ARG A 1 -16.05 24.44 15.56
C ARG A 1 -17.35 23.64 15.66
N PHE A 2 -17.24 22.38 16.06
CA PHE A 2 -18.38 21.49 16.35
C PHE A 2 -18.35 21.17 17.84
N THR A 3 -19.47 21.41 18.53
CA THR A 3 -19.59 21.23 19.99
C THR A 3 -20.53 20.08 20.38
N LYS A 4 -21.14 19.44 19.38
CA LYS A 4 -21.99 18.25 19.57
C LYS A 4 -21.24 17.01 19.12
N GLU A 5 -21.49 15.91 19.81
CA GLU A 5 -21.04 14.59 19.35
C GLU A 5 -21.66 14.26 17.99
N THR A 6 -20.90 13.59 17.14
CA THR A 6 -21.38 13.15 15.83
C THR A 6 -22.43 12.05 16.03
N ASP A 7 -23.52 12.11 15.28
CA ASP A 7 -24.52 11.05 15.26
C ASP A 7 -23.86 9.71 14.89
N GLN A 8 -24.20 8.65 15.63
CA GLN A 8 -23.57 7.34 15.48
C GLN A 8 -23.73 6.76 14.06
N LEU A 9 -24.85 7.04 13.39
CA LEU A 9 -25.09 6.57 12.03
C LEU A 9 -24.15 7.29 11.02
N VAL A 10 -23.94 8.59 11.21
CA VAL A 10 -22.99 9.37 10.40
C VAL A 10 -21.55 8.92 10.65
N TYR A 11 -21.20 8.66 11.91
CA TYR A 11 -19.89 8.13 12.26
C TYR A 11 -19.64 6.78 11.56
N ASN A 12 -20.57 5.83 11.71
CA ASN A 12 -20.46 4.50 11.10
C ASN A 12 -20.41 4.55 9.57
N PHE A 13 -21.12 5.50 8.95
CA PHE A 13 -21.11 5.68 7.50
C PHE A 13 -19.74 6.19 6.99
N ASN A 14 -19.08 7.06 7.75
CA ASN A 14 -17.79 7.64 7.36
C ASN A 14 -16.60 6.78 7.79
N ALA A 15 -16.74 5.93 8.81
CA ALA A 15 -15.64 5.15 9.36
C ALA A 15 -15.08 4.15 8.33
N SER A 16 -13.76 4.14 8.17
CA SER A 16 -13.02 3.26 7.27
C SER A 16 -12.18 2.22 7.99
N ILE A 17 -12.05 2.29 9.33
CA ILE A 17 -11.14 1.45 10.12
C ILE A 17 -11.35 -0.05 9.93
N SER A 18 -12.57 -0.47 9.61
CA SER A 18 -12.90 -1.89 9.38
C SER A 18 -12.11 -2.51 8.21
N PHE A 19 -11.73 -1.71 7.22
CA PHE A 19 -10.97 -2.15 6.05
C PHE A 19 -9.58 -1.50 5.95
N ASP A 20 -9.38 -0.24 6.38
CA ASP A 20 -8.10 0.45 6.26
C ASP A 20 -7.06 0.03 7.32
N ARG A 21 -7.49 -0.66 8.40
CA ARG A 21 -6.55 -1.30 9.34
C ARG A 21 -5.53 -2.22 8.66
N LYS A 22 -5.79 -2.67 7.42
CA LYS A 22 -4.84 -3.43 6.61
C LYS A 22 -3.61 -2.60 6.25
N PHE A 23 -3.72 -1.27 6.22
CA PHE A 23 -2.64 -0.35 5.90
C PHE A 23 -1.81 0.07 7.11
N PHE A 24 -2.09 -0.48 8.30
CA PHE A 24 -1.42 -0.13 9.54
C PHE A 24 0.12 -0.07 9.41
N GLY A 25 0.71 -1.11 8.80
CA GLY A 25 2.16 -1.17 8.58
C GLY A 25 2.65 -0.07 7.65
N GLN A 26 1.91 0.20 6.58
CA GLN A 26 2.22 1.20 5.57
C GLN A 26 2.07 2.62 6.12
N ASP A 27 1.03 2.88 6.92
CA ASP A 27 0.85 4.18 7.59
C ASP A 27 2.03 4.52 8.51
N ILE A 28 2.49 3.54 9.29
CA ILE A 28 3.68 3.73 10.14
C ILE A 28 4.94 3.93 9.30
N GLU A 29 5.15 3.16 8.24
CA GLU A 29 6.30 3.29 7.33
C GLU A 29 6.32 4.68 6.67
N GLY A 30 5.19 5.12 6.12
CA GLY A 30 5.02 6.43 5.53
C GLY A 30 5.25 7.56 6.55
N SER A 31 4.73 7.39 7.76
CA SER A 31 4.91 8.35 8.86
C SER A 31 6.36 8.45 9.32
N ILE A 32 7.10 7.34 9.39
CA ILE A 32 8.54 7.32 9.70
C ILE A 32 9.33 8.11 8.64
N ALA A 33 9.08 7.83 7.36
CA ALA A 33 9.76 8.53 6.27
C ALA A 33 9.45 10.05 6.29
N HIS A 34 8.20 10.41 6.56
CA HIS A 34 7.79 11.81 6.69
C HIS A 34 8.53 12.53 7.82
N VAL A 35 8.60 11.94 9.01
CA VAL A 35 9.29 12.51 10.18
C VAL A 35 10.80 12.67 9.93
N VAL A 36 11.42 11.68 9.29
CA VAL A 36 12.85 11.77 8.92
C VAL A 36 13.08 12.92 7.94
N MET A 37 12.21 13.11 6.98
CA MET A 37 12.25 14.23 6.03
C MET A 37 12.02 15.58 6.74
N LEU A 38 11.01 15.69 7.61
CA LEU A 38 10.74 16.93 8.36
C LEU A 38 11.94 17.37 9.19
N ALA A 39 12.63 16.44 9.85
CA ALA A 39 13.83 16.72 10.62
C ALA A 39 15.01 17.15 9.73
N LYS A 40 15.19 16.51 8.57
CA LYS A 40 16.20 16.92 7.57
C LYS A 40 15.98 18.35 7.09
N GLN A 41 14.72 18.77 6.96
CA GLN A 41 14.34 20.12 6.55
C GLN A 41 14.36 21.15 7.72
N GLY A 42 14.74 20.72 8.93
CA GLY A 42 14.78 21.60 10.09
C GLY A 42 13.41 22.01 10.64
N ILE A 43 12.34 21.31 10.23
CA ILE A 43 10.97 21.54 10.70
C ILE A 43 10.76 20.89 12.08
N LEU A 44 11.38 19.72 12.31
CA LEU A 44 11.45 19.05 13.62
C LEU A 44 12.86 19.11 14.17
N THR A 45 12.97 19.19 15.51
CA THR A 45 14.25 18.99 16.20
C THR A 45 14.66 17.52 16.16
N LYS A 46 15.92 17.24 16.48
CA LYS A 46 16.41 15.86 16.58
C LYS A 46 15.67 15.08 17.67
N GLU A 47 15.45 15.71 18.82
CA GLU A 47 14.77 15.12 19.97
C GLU A 47 13.32 14.77 19.64
N GLU A 48 12.59 15.66 18.94
CA GLU A 48 11.22 15.42 18.47
C GLU A 48 11.17 14.27 17.48
N LYS A 49 12.06 14.28 16.49
CA LYS A 49 12.19 13.16 15.53
C LYS A 49 12.41 11.84 16.26
N ASP A 50 13.41 11.77 17.14
CA ASP A 50 13.80 10.54 17.83
C ASP A 50 12.65 10.02 18.73
N ALA A 51 11.92 10.94 19.41
CA ALA A 51 10.75 10.59 20.19
C ALA A 51 9.61 10.03 19.33
N ILE A 52 9.29 10.66 18.18
CA ILE A 52 8.24 10.21 17.28
C ILE A 52 8.60 8.84 16.67
N LEU A 53 9.83 8.66 16.20
CA LEU A 53 10.29 7.38 15.63
C LEU A 53 10.18 6.26 16.65
N LYS A 54 10.62 6.49 17.89
CA LYS A 54 10.50 5.52 18.99
C LYS A 54 9.03 5.19 19.29
N GLY A 55 8.17 6.22 19.31
CA GLY A 55 6.74 6.05 19.53
C GLY A 55 6.07 5.19 18.46
N LEU A 56 6.31 5.51 17.18
CA LEU A 56 5.76 4.76 16.04
C LEU A 56 6.24 3.31 16.00
N THR A 57 7.55 3.08 16.20
CA THR A 57 8.11 1.73 16.26
C THR A 57 7.52 0.92 17.40
N GLY A 58 7.34 1.55 18.58
CA GLY A 58 6.71 0.90 19.72
C GLY A 58 5.24 0.57 19.52
N ILE A 59 4.47 1.43 18.80
CA ILE A 59 3.07 1.15 18.43
C ILE A 59 3.03 -0.07 17.50
N ARG A 60 3.89 -0.09 16.48
CA ARG A 60 4.00 -1.21 15.54
C ARG A 60 4.27 -2.53 16.28
N GLN A 61 5.27 -2.54 17.12
CA GLN A 61 5.65 -3.72 17.90
C GLN A 61 4.50 -4.21 18.79
N ASP A 62 3.81 -3.30 19.51
CA ASP A 62 2.73 -3.69 20.41
C ASP A 62 1.50 -4.25 19.67
N VAL A 63 1.22 -3.77 18.46
CA VAL A 63 0.15 -4.34 17.61
C VAL A 63 0.57 -5.71 17.07
N GLU A 64 1.79 -5.86 16.57
CA GLU A 64 2.33 -7.13 16.05
C GLU A 64 2.40 -8.22 17.14
N GLU A 65 2.72 -7.82 18.37
CA GLU A 65 2.76 -8.73 19.54
C GLU A 65 1.39 -8.95 20.21
N GLY A 66 0.32 -8.34 19.71
CA GLY A 66 -1.03 -8.45 20.26
C GLY A 66 -1.26 -7.72 21.59
N LYS A 67 -0.34 -6.86 22.01
CA LYS A 67 -0.45 -6.03 23.23
C LYS A 67 -1.37 -4.83 23.03
N LEU A 68 -1.49 -4.35 21.80
CA LEU A 68 -2.35 -3.24 21.41
C LEU A 68 -3.28 -3.70 20.30
N THR A 69 -4.59 -3.57 20.54
CA THR A 69 -5.62 -3.95 19.56
C THR A 69 -6.12 -2.73 18.82
N ILE A 70 -6.25 -2.81 17.50
CA ILE A 70 -6.89 -1.79 16.67
C ILE A 70 -8.40 -1.93 16.86
N THR A 71 -9.04 -0.92 17.48
CA THR A 71 -10.46 -0.91 17.81
C THR A 71 -11.25 -0.02 16.86
N GLU A 72 -12.56 -0.26 16.75
CA GLU A 72 -13.49 0.52 15.91
C GLU A 72 -13.92 1.85 16.56
N GLU A 73 -13.30 2.25 17.67
CA GLU A 73 -13.51 3.55 18.31
C GLU A 73 -12.92 4.72 17.50
N TYR A 74 -12.05 4.43 16.56
CA TYR A 74 -11.43 5.41 15.67
C TYR A 74 -12.05 5.36 14.28
N GLU A 75 -12.18 6.52 13.65
CA GLU A 75 -12.75 6.65 12.31
C GLU A 75 -11.90 5.92 11.25
N ASP A 76 -10.59 6.06 11.34
CA ASP A 76 -9.60 5.46 10.41
C ASP A 76 -8.32 5.02 11.15
N ILE A 77 -7.50 4.23 10.46
CA ILE A 77 -6.24 3.72 10.99
C ILE A 77 -5.26 4.84 11.34
N HIS A 78 -5.27 5.91 10.60
CA HIS A 78 -4.40 7.05 10.78
C HIS A 78 -4.71 7.79 12.09
N SER A 79 -6.00 7.97 12.38
CA SER A 79 -6.47 8.56 13.66
C SER A 79 -6.10 7.68 14.84
N PHE A 80 -6.17 6.35 14.68
CA PHE A 80 -5.71 5.40 15.69
C PHE A 80 -4.21 5.57 15.96
N VAL A 81 -3.37 5.55 14.93
CA VAL A 81 -1.91 5.67 15.07
C VAL A 81 -1.54 7.02 15.70
N GLU A 82 -2.15 8.11 15.24
CA GLU A 82 -1.90 9.47 15.76
C GLU A 82 -2.30 9.58 17.23
N ALA A 83 -3.47 9.08 17.62
CA ALA A 83 -3.95 9.09 19.01
C ALA A 83 -3.02 8.29 19.91
N LYS A 84 -2.63 7.07 19.51
CA LYS A 84 -1.71 6.22 20.28
C LYS A 84 -0.30 6.83 20.38
N LEU A 85 0.14 7.55 19.35
CA LEU A 85 1.40 8.28 19.40
C LEU A 85 1.33 9.43 20.41
N ILE A 86 0.26 10.25 20.37
CA ILE A 86 0.07 11.36 21.31
C ILE A 86 -0.04 10.86 22.76
N GLU A 87 -0.75 9.75 22.99
CA GLU A 87 -0.82 9.11 24.32
C GLU A 87 0.58 8.75 24.86
N ARG A 88 1.50 8.31 24.00
CA ARG A 88 2.86 7.88 24.38
C ARG A 88 3.86 9.01 24.60
N ILE A 89 3.83 10.02 23.74
CA ILE A 89 4.90 11.03 23.68
C ILE A 89 4.38 12.47 23.82
N GLY A 90 3.07 12.69 24.03
CA GLY A 90 2.48 13.99 24.29
C GLY A 90 2.54 14.93 23.09
N GLU A 91 2.86 16.21 23.33
CA GLU A 91 2.82 17.28 22.33
C GLU A 91 3.71 17.03 21.10
N ALA A 92 4.82 16.31 21.24
CA ALA A 92 5.67 15.96 20.11
C ALA A 92 4.93 15.09 19.07
N GLY A 93 3.99 14.24 19.52
CA GLY A 93 3.17 13.39 18.64
C GLY A 93 2.28 14.19 17.70
N LYS A 94 1.78 15.34 18.12
CA LYS A 94 0.94 16.23 17.30
C LYS A 94 1.69 16.79 16.09
N LYS A 95 3.02 16.85 16.14
CA LYS A 95 3.85 17.37 15.05
C LYS A 95 4.02 16.40 13.89
N LEU A 96 3.64 15.13 14.06
CA LEU A 96 3.67 14.12 13.00
C LEU A 96 2.92 14.57 11.74
N HIS A 97 1.81 15.29 11.90
CA HIS A 97 0.95 15.70 10.78
C HIS A 97 1.40 17.00 10.08
N THR A 98 2.54 17.59 10.49
CA THR A 98 3.02 18.85 9.92
C THR A 98 3.26 18.75 8.41
N GLY A 99 2.66 19.66 7.63
CA GLY A 99 2.79 19.70 6.17
C GLY A 99 2.16 18.53 5.41
N ARG A 100 1.34 17.72 6.05
CA ARG A 100 0.65 16.55 5.50
C ARG A 100 -0.86 16.71 5.54
N SER A 101 -1.56 16.10 4.62
CA SER A 101 -3.01 15.92 4.63
C SER A 101 -3.36 14.44 4.76
N ARG A 102 -4.57 14.13 5.23
CA ARG A 102 -5.11 12.77 5.14
C ARG A 102 -5.16 12.28 3.69
N ASN A 103 -5.37 13.18 2.71
CA ASN A 103 -5.46 12.82 1.30
C ASN A 103 -4.16 12.23 0.74
N ASP A 104 -3.01 12.89 0.92
CA ASP A 104 -1.72 12.38 0.43
C ASP A 104 -1.21 11.19 1.27
N GLN A 105 -1.57 11.14 2.55
CA GLN A 105 -1.28 10.02 3.44
C GLN A 105 -1.99 8.73 2.97
N VAL A 106 -3.31 8.78 2.77
CA VAL A 106 -4.10 7.63 2.28
C VAL A 106 -3.64 7.19 0.89
N ALA A 107 -3.34 8.15 -0.02
CA ALA A 107 -2.81 7.84 -1.34
C ALA A 107 -1.47 7.11 -1.28
N LEU A 108 -0.59 7.49 -0.33
CA LEU A 108 0.68 6.81 -0.09
C LEU A 108 0.45 5.38 0.40
N ASP A 109 -0.39 5.20 1.43
CA ASP A 109 -0.59 3.90 2.06
C ASP A 109 -1.20 2.89 1.09
N MET A 110 -2.15 3.34 0.25
CA MET A 110 -2.70 2.53 -0.84
C MET A 110 -1.61 2.07 -1.81
N ARG A 111 -0.69 2.96 -2.23
CA ARG A 111 0.41 2.59 -3.13
C ARG A 111 1.39 1.64 -2.46
N LEU A 112 1.78 1.88 -1.21
CA LEU A 112 2.68 0.99 -0.46
C LEU A 112 2.06 -0.41 -0.29
N TYR A 113 0.78 -0.47 0.12
CA TYR A 113 0.06 -1.72 0.28
C TYR A 113 -0.09 -2.47 -1.04
N THR A 114 -0.62 -1.80 -2.07
CA THR A 114 -0.84 -2.44 -3.38
C THR A 114 0.48 -2.89 -4.02
N ARG A 115 1.57 -2.15 -3.83
CA ARG A 115 2.90 -2.54 -4.29
C ARG A 115 3.35 -3.88 -3.70
N LEU A 116 3.12 -4.11 -2.41
CA LEU A 116 3.43 -5.38 -1.75
C LEU A 116 2.51 -6.51 -2.24
N GLU A 117 1.21 -6.24 -2.37
CA GLU A 117 0.25 -7.23 -2.87
C GLU A 117 0.53 -7.63 -4.32
N VAL A 118 0.92 -6.70 -5.19
CA VAL A 118 1.31 -7.00 -6.58
C VAL A 118 2.52 -7.94 -6.61
N LEU A 119 3.53 -7.71 -5.77
CA LEU A 119 4.69 -8.59 -5.67
C LEU A 119 4.30 -9.98 -5.14
N HIS A 120 3.43 -10.03 -4.14
CA HIS A 120 2.92 -11.29 -3.59
C HIS A 120 2.15 -12.09 -4.65
N VAL A 121 1.24 -11.45 -5.37
CA VAL A 121 0.48 -12.10 -6.46
C VAL A 121 1.43 -12.56 -7.59
N ASP A 122 2.46 -11.79 -7.96
CA ASP A 122 3.45 -12.21 -8.97
C ASP A 122 4.17 -13.50 -8.55
N GLU A 123 4.56 -13.64 -7.27
CA GLU A 123 5.18 -14.89 -6.78
C GLU A 123 4.19 -16.06 -6.79
N LEU A 124 2.94 -15.88 -6.41
CA LEU A 124 1.91 -16.94 -6.50
C LEU A 124 1.68 -17.38 -7.96
N VAL A 125 1.62 -16.45 -8.89
CA VAL A 125 1.50 -16.77 -10.33
C VAL A 125 2.73 -17.50 -10.83
N LYS A 126 3.92 -17.15 -10.36
CA LYS A 126 5.17 -17.87 -10.69
C LYS A 126 5.15 -19.31 -10.20
N GLU A 127 4.69 -19.56 -8.96
CA GLU A 127 4.51 -20.92 -8.43
C GLU A 127 3.52 -21.74 -9.27
N LEU A 128 2.41 -21.11 -9.69
CA LEU A 128 1.44 -21.72 -10.58
C LEU A 128 2.09 -22.08 -11.94
N LEU A 129 2.86 -21.17 -12.53
CA LEU A 129 3.58 -21.43 -13.79
C LEU A 129 4.58 -22.59 -13.66
N CYS A 130 5.31 -22.71 -12.54
CA CYS A 130 6.17 -23.85 -12.26
C CYS A 130 5.38 -25.16 -12.19
N THR A 131 4.20 -25.14 -11.59
CA THR A 131 3.32 -26.30 -11.50
C THR A 131 2.79 -26.71 -12.88
N LEU A 132 2.34 -25.75 -13.69
CA LEU A 132 1.88 -26.01 -15.06
C LEU A 132 3.02 -26.58 -15.94
N LEU A 133 4.24 -26.04 -15.80
CA LEU A 133 5.41 -26.53 -16.53
C LEU A 133 5.68 -28.00 -16.20
N ARG A 134 5.66 -28.38 -14.92
CA ARG A 134 5.85 -29.77 -14.49
C ARG A 134 4.75 -30.69 -15.07
N ILE A 135 3.49 -30.28 -15.06
CA ILE A 135 2.39 -31.03 -15.67
C ILE A 135 2.63 -31.21 -17.18
N MET A 136 3.12 -30.17 -17.86
CA MET A 136 3.46 -30.24 -19.30
C MET A 136 4.56 -31.25 -19.55
N GLU A 137 5.67 -31.21 -18.79
CA GLU A 137 6.79 -32.13 -18.92
C GLU A 137 6.37 -33.60 -18.72
N GLU A 138 5.51 -33.87 -17.73
CA GLU A 138 4.99 -35.21 -17.42
C GLU A 138 4.00 -35.75 -18.45
N ASN A 139 3.44 -34.90 -19.33
CA ASN A 139 2.34 -35.24 -20.24
C ASN A 139 2.58 -34.87 -21.70
N MET A 140 3.82 -34.88 -22.14
CA MET A 140 4.18 -34.55 -23.53
C MET A 140 3.59 -35.53 -24.54
N ASP A 141 3.44 -36.80 -24.16
CA ASP A 141 2.90 -37.89 -24.99
C ASP A 141 1.47 -38.32 -24.60
N THR A 142 0.80 -37.55 -23.74
CA THR A 142 -0.60 -37.82 -23.34
C THR A 142 -1.57 -37.19 -24.35
N TYR A 143 -2.06 -37.99 -25.30
CA TYR A 143 -2.94 -37.53 -26.37
C TYR A 143 -4.40 -37.40 -25.91
N MET A 144 -5.06 -36.33 -26.34
CA MET A 144 -6.47 -36.07 -26.09
C MET A 144 -7.13 -35.36 -27.30
N PRO A 145 -8.48 -35.44 -27.45
CA PRO A 145 -9.16 -34.70 -28.51
C PRO A 145 -9.17 -33.21 -28.20
N GLY A 146 -8.77 -32.37 -29.15
CA GLY A 146 -9.11 -30.98 -29.19
C GLY A 146 -10.55 -30.77 -29.62
N PHE A 147 -11.15 -29.64 -29.25
CA PHE A 147 -12.54 -29.30 -29.54
C PHE A 147 -12.67 -27.94 -30.20
N THR A 148 -13.55 -27.83 -31.18
CA THR A 148 -14.07 -26.56 -31.71
C THR A 148 -15.58 -26.68 -31.84
N HIS A 149 -16.33 -25.64 -31.51
CA HIS A 149 -17.80 -25.62 -31.55
C HIS A 149 -18.45 -26.86 -30.86
N LEU A 150 -17.87 -27.28 -29.73
CA LEU A 150 -18.28 -28.48 -28.97
C LEU A 150 -18.16 -29.81 -29.75
N GLN A 151 -17.45 -29.82 -30.89
CA GLN A 151 -17.16 -30.97 -31.70
C GLN A 151 -15.70 -31.41 -31.58
N LYS A 152 -15.42 -32.69 -31.66
CA LYS A 152 -14.06 -33.23 -31.73
C LYS A 152 -13.36 -32.70 -33.00
N ALA A 153 -12.18 -32.16 -32.81
CA ALA A 153 -11.33 -31.61 -33.86
C ALA A 153 -10.00 -32.37 -33.92
N GLN A 154 -8.86 -31.65 -34.03
CA GLN A 154 -7.54 -32.27 -34.09
C GLN A 154 -7.15 -32.89 -32.74
N PRO A 155 -6.34 -33.98 -32.75
CA PRO A 155 -5.70 -34.46 -31.55
C PRO A 155 -4.67 -33.43 -31.05
N VAL A 156 -4.57 -33.25 -29.73
CA VAL A 156 -3.57 -32.46 -29.06
C VAL A 156 -2.95 -33.26 -27.93
N THR A 157 -1.82 -32.83 -27.39
CA THR A 157 -1.33 -33.39 -26.12
C THR A 157 -1.86 -32.59 -24.94
N LEU A 158 -1.94 -33.24 -23.78
CA LEU A 158 -2.27 -32.54 -22.52
C LEU A 158 -1.28 -31.41 -22.25
N ALA A 159 0.00 -31.64 -22.54
CA ALA A 159 1.03 -30.60 -22.45
C ALA A 159 0.69 -29.37 -23.30
N HIS A 160 0.25 -29.57 -24.56
CA HIS A 160 -0.14 -28.46 -25.43
C HIS A 160 -1.38 -27.71 -24.88
N HIS A 161 -2.37 -28.44 -24.37
CA HIS A 161 -3.55 -27.84 -23.76
C HIS A 161 -3.21 -26.99 -22.51
N VAL A 162 -2.42 -27.54 -21.59
CA VAL A 162 -1.96 -26.86 -20.38
C VAL A 162 -1.05 -25.67 -20.72
N GLY A 163 -0.25 -25.80 -21.80
CA GLY A 163 0.62 -24.73 -22.30
C GLY A 163 -0.13 -23.44 -22.67
N ALA A 164 -1.39 -23.56 -23.10
CA ALA A 164 -2.22 -22.39 -23.37
C ALA A 164 -2.46 -21.55 -22.09
N TYR A 165 -2.73 -22.20 -20.95
CA TYR A 165 -2.87 -21.52 -19.65
C TYR A 165 -1.54 -20.96 -19.15
N PHE A 166 -0.44 -21.68 -19.35
CA PHE A 166 0.90 -21.17 -19.06
C PHE A 166 1.16 -19.83 -19.76
N GLU A 167 0.88 -19.73 -21.06
CA GLU A 167 1.05 -18.48 -21.80
C GLU A 167 0.08 -17.37 -21.34
N MET A 168 -1.15 -17.71 -20.88
CA MET A 168 -2.08 -16.73 -20.30
C MET A 168 -1.50 -16.12 -19.03
N PHE A 169 -1.11 -16.93 -18.06
CA PHE A 169 -0.55 -16.45 -16.78
C PHE A 169 0.81 -15.75 -16.92
N LYS A 170 1.62 -16.15 -17.90
CA LYS A 170 2.84 -15.45 -18.25
C LYS A 170 2.57 -14.01 -18.70
N ARG A 171 1.50 -13.77 -19.48
CA ARG A 171 1.05 -12.41 -19.83
C ARG A 171 0.49 -11.65 -18.63
N ASP A 172 -0.16 -12.33 -17.67
CA ASP A 172 -0.64 -11.69 -16.44
C ASP A 172 0.52 -11.19 -15.59
N ARG A 173 1.63 -11.93 -15.46
CA ARG A 173 2.85 -11.43 -14.83
C ARG A 173 3.41 -10.17 -15.49
N SER A 174 3.32 -10.07 -16.82
CA SER A 174 3.71 -8.83 -17.53
C SER A 174 2.83 -7.65 -17.11
N ARG A 175 1.50 -7.86 -17.01
CA ARG A 175 0.55 -6.83 -16.53
C ARG A 175 0.84 -6.39 -15.09
N LEU A 176 1.14 -7.35 -14.19
CA LEU A 176 1.52 -7.03 -12.81
C LEU A 176 2.78 -6.15 -12.74
N LYS A 177 3.79 -6.40 -13.59
CA LYS A 177 4.98 -5.55 -13.69
C LYS A 177 4.63 -4.14 -14.17
N ASP A 178 3.74 -4.02 -15.14
CA ASP A 178 3.29 -2.71 -15.65
C ASP A 178 2.53 -1.92 -14.57
N ILE A 179 1.68 -2.59 -13.79
CA ILE A 179 0.98 -2.00 -12.64
C ILE A 179 2.00 -1.49 -11.62
N TYR A 180 2.95 -2.34 -11.20
CA TYR A 180 4.01 -1.98 -10.26
C TYR A 180 4.77 -0.73 -10.72
N HIS A 181 5.18 -0.67 -11.98
CA HIS A 181 5.92 0.45 -12.52
C HIS A 181 5.11 1.75 -12.50
N ARG A 182 3.84 1.73 -12.95
CA ARG A 182 2.98 2.93 -12.94
C ARG A 182 2.72 3.46 -11.54
N MET A 183 2.52 2.59 -10.54
CA MET A 183 2.23 3.00 -9.18
C MET A 183 3.45 3.39 -8.34
N ASN A 184 4.67 3.12 -8.84
CA ASN A 184 5.92 3.28 -8.07
C ASN A 184 6.40 4.74 -7.99
N TYR A 185 5.45 5.68 -7.76
CA TYR A 185 5.71 7.10 -7.53
C TYR A 185 5.05 7.58 -6.24
N CYS A 186 5.81 8.34 -5.43
CA CYS A 186 5.41 8.78 -4.09
C CYS A 186 4.46 9.99 -4.14
N PRO A 187 3.22 9.89 -3.63
CA PRO A 187 2.29 11.03 -3.60
C PRO A 187 2.53 11.94 -2.39
N LEU A 188 3.28 11.50 -1.35
CA LEU A 188 3.43 12.25 -0.11
C LEU A 188 4.07 13.61 -0.35
N GLY A 189 3.53 14.63 0.34
CA GLY A 189 3.89 16.04 0.13
C GLY A 189 3.01 16.76 -0.88
N ALA A 190 2.03 16.07 -1.52
CA ALA A 190 1.00 16.70 -2.34
C ALA A 190 -0.02 17.49 -1.48
N GLY A 191 -0.05 17.24 -0.17
CA GLY A 191 -1.01 17.87 0.73
C GLY A 191 -2.44 17.45 0.44
N ALA A 192 -3.39 18.35 0.68
CA ALA A 192 -4.79 18.06 0.40
C ALA A 192 -5.09 17.94 -1.11
N LEU A 193 -4.48 18.82 -1.93
CA LEU A 193 -4.62 18.85 -3.40
C LEU A 193 -3.58 19.72 -4.13
N ALA A 194 -2.99 20.72 -3.45
CA ALA A 194 -2.16 21.75 -4.08
C ALA A 194 -0.80 21.95 -3.38
N GLY A 195 -0.32 20.91 -2.71
CA GLY A 195 0.93 20.99 -1.95
C GLY A 195 0.79 21.70 -0.62
N THR A 196 1.91 22.20 -0.11
CA THR A 196 2.01 22.90 1.19
C THR A 196 3.03 24.02 1.10
N THR A 197 2.92 25.01 2.00
CA THR A 197 3.90 26.10 2.14
C THR A 197 5.15 25.68 2.92
N TYR A 198 5.16 24.52 3.53
CA TYR A 198 6.35 23.98 4.18
C TYR A 198 7.39 23.52 3.13
N PRO A 199 8.70 23.72 3.38
CA PRO A 199 9.77 23.33 2.45
C PRO A 199 10.01 21.81 2.50
N LEU A 200 9.06 20.99 2.11
CA LEU A 200 9.17 19.53 2.11
C LEU A 200 10.11 19.04 1.00
N ASP A 201 10.96 18.07 1.30
CA ASP A 201 11.80 17.36 0.31
C ASP A 201 11.11 16.08 -0.15
N ARG A 202 10.24 16.20 -1.17
CA ARG A 202 9.47 15.08 -1.73
C ARG A 202 10.36 14.01 -2.37
N ASN A 203 11.50 14.41 -2.96
CA ASN A 203 12.45 13.46 -3.54
C ASN A 203 13.09 12.61 -2.45
N TYR A 204 13.44 13.21 -1.33
CA TYR A 204 14.02 12.50 -0.19
C TYR A 204 13.00 11.53 0.42
N THR A 205 11.74 11.95 0.60
CA THR A 205 10.67 11.06 1.07
C THR A 205 10.47 9.88 0.13
N ALA A 206 10.43 10.11 -1.18
CA ALA A 206 10.31 9.06 -2.19
C ALA A 206 11.48 8.06 -2.09
N SER A 207 12.71 8.54 -1.94
CA SER A 207 13.90 7.69 -1.82
C SER A 207 13.88 6.82 -0.55
N LEU A 208 13.41 7.37 0.58
CA LEU A 208 13.28 6.61 1.84
C LEU A 208 12.28 5.46 1.75
N LEU A 209 11.24 5.60 0.92
CA LEU A 209 10.19 4.62 0.71
C LEU A 209 10.41 3.71 -0.52
N GLY A 210 11.57 3.85 -1.19
CA GLY A 210 11.92 3.02 -2.33
C GLY A 210 11.06 3.27 -3.58
N PHE A 211 10.50 4.47 -3.74
CA PHE A 211 9.83 4.91 -4.96
C PHE A 211 10.85 5.44 -5.99
N GLU A 212 10.49 5.40 -7.27
CA GLU A 212 11.31 5.98 -8.35
C GLU A 212 11.43 7.51 -8.25
N GLY A 213 10.41 8.16 -7.68
CA GLY A 213 10.38 9.59 -7.47
C GLY A 213 9.04 10.07 -6.92
N PRO A 214 8.85 11.37 -6.74
CA PRO A 214 7.55 11.92 -6.38
C PRO A 214 6.63 11.97 -7.61
N THR A 215 5.31 11.88 -7.37
CA THR A 215 4.29 12.20 -8.38
C THR A 215 4.39 13.67 -8.83
N LEU A 216 4.09 13.96 -10.09
CA LEU A 216 4.35 15.28 -10.69
C LEU A 216 3.25 16.30 -10.40
N ASN A 217 1.98 15.90 -10.49
CA ASN A 217 0.84 16.79 -10.28
C ASN A 217 0.19 16.47 -8.93
N SER A 218 0.03 17.47 -8.07
CA SER A 218 -0.47 17.27 -6.70
C SER A 218 -1.94 16.88 -6.62
N MET A 219 -2.77 17.33 -7.57
CA MET A 219 -4.19 16.95 -7.61
C MET A 219 -4.35 15.50 -8.06
N ASP A 220 -3.63 15.11 -9.09
CA ASP A 220 -3.55 13.72 -9.56
C ASP A 220 -2.99 12.78 -8.46
N SER A 221 -1.95 13.22 -7.75
CA SER A 221 -1.30 12.48 -6.66
C SER A 221 -2.26 11.96 -5.60
N VAL A 222 -3.26 12.76 -5.24
CA VAL A 222 -4.22 12.42 -4.17
C VAL A 222 -5.47 11.71 -4.69
N SER A 223 -5.72 11.72 -6.00
CA SER A 223 -6.91 11.14 -6.63
C SER A 223 -6.63 9.83 -7.38
N ASP A 224 -5.43 9.65 -7.90
CA ASP A 224 -5.07 8.49 -8.73
C ASP A 224 -5.24 7.16 -7.98
N ARG A 225 -6.02 6.26 -8.60
CA ARG A 225 -6.28 4.88 -8.18
C ARG A 225 -6.37 3.93 -9.39
N ASP A 226 -6.00 4.38 -10.60
CA ASP A 226 -6.20 3.65 -11.85
C ASP A 226 -4.90 3.05 -12.44
N TYR A 227 -3.86 2.91 -11.62
CA TYR A 227 -2.55 2.35 -11.97
C TYR A 227 -2.53 0.86 -12.31
#